data_a1f4df87d1746be30d9df179cca1368f
#
_entry.id   a1f4df87d1746be30d9df179cca1368f
#
_cell.length_a   1.000
_cell.length_b   1.000
_cell.length_c   1.000
_cell.angle_alpha   90.00
_cell.angle_beta   90.00
_cell.angle_gamma   90.00
#
_symmetry.space_group_name_H-M   'P 1'
#
loop_
_entity.id
_entity.type
_entity.pdbx_description
1 polymer ?
#
loop_
_entity_poly.entity_id
_entity_poly.type
_entity_poly.pdbx_seq_one_letter_code
_entity_poly.pdbx_strand_id
1 'polypeptide(L)'
;MTLTTLSEREVFVTFLSLALLLVGAYLCGKLMEAVKAPKVVGEIVGGMLFGGTLLYHFYPALIENIFQAYPEQGKVLNLFYQLGLIFLMFSSGFNTCIDVDRENLRTIGCVFTGATILPMAAAIPVAGLFQESFIGERGNEISFLLVFVIGVAITSIPVISKIFFDMGIMNTTFSNTVLTVSTFQDLCLWILLNIATRMAATGEVKLLDMLLVIFFTLGMFAAAKLIAEHLRGYQREVKATDFYTVSFIALLLLCALLHRFGINVMYSAFLVGYIVKAVSYYFLIKSFNQGRK
;
A
#
# COMPACT_ATOMS: atom_id res chain seq x y z
N MET A 1 -29.97 -20.52 4.95
CA MET A 1 -28.57 -20.08 4.85
C MET A 1 -27.98 -20.20 6.25
N THR A 2 -27.24 -21.26 6.55
CA THR A 2 -26.62 -21.47 7.87
C THR A 2 -25.32 -20.69 7.88
N LEU A 3 -25.24 -19.63 8.69
CA LEU A 3 -24.00 -18.92 8.96
C LEU A 3 -23.10 -19.88 9.77
N THR A 4 -22.01 -20.34 9.18
CA THR A 4 -20.98 -21.07 9.92
C THR A 4 -20.20 -20.08 10.77
N THR A 5 -20.33 -20.18 12.07
CA THR A 5 -19.57 -19.39 13.06
C THR A 5 -18.31 -20.17 13.45
N LEU A 6 -17.25 -19.42 13.77
CA LEU A 6 -16.05 -20.05 14.35
C LEU A 6 -16.38 -20.65 15.73
N SER A 7 -15.84 -21.84 15.99
CA SER A 7 -15.88 -22.45 17.34
C SER A 7 -14.98 -21.69 18.31
N GLU A 8 -15.18 -21.88 19.62
CA GLU A 8 -14.36 -21.22 20.65
C GLU A 8 -12.85 -21.51 20.49
N ARG A 9 -12.50 -22.74 20.11
CA ARG A 9 -11.11 -23.13 19.83
C ARG A 9 -10.54 -22.40 18.61
N GLU A 10 -11.30 -22.29 17.54
CA GLU A 10 -10.88 -21.59 16.31
C GLU A 10 -10.69 -20.08 16.56
N VAL A 11 -11.58 -19.46 17.34
CA VAL A 11 -11.43 -18.07 17.79
C VAL A 11 -10.15 -17.90 18.62
N PHE A 12 -9.93 -18.75 19.61
CA PHE A 12 -8.74 -18.70 20.47
C PHE A 12 -7.45 -18.79 19.63
N VAL A 13 -7.34 -19.79 18.76
CA VAL A 13 -6.11 -20.00 17.97
C VAL A 13 -5.90 -18.86 16.98
N THR A 14 -6.97 -18.30 16.39
CA THR A 14 -6.87 -17.15 15.49
C THR A 14 -6.33 -15.91 16.22
N PHE A 15 -6.87 -15.59 17.40
CA PHE A 15 -6.36 -14.47 18.19
C PHE A 15 -4.94 -14.71 18.69
N LEU A 16 -4.59 -15.94 19.05
CA LEU A 16 -3.22 -16.31 19.44
C LEU A 16 -2.25 -16.09 18.27
N SER A 17 -2.61 -16.51 17.04
CA SER A 17 -1.81 -16.31 15.83
C SER A 17 -1.56 -14.81 15.57
N LEU A 18 -2.62 -14.00 15.62
CA LEU A 18 -2.51 -12.54 15.44
C LEU A 18 -1.66 -11.89 16.54
N ALA A 19 -1.85 -12.30 17.80
CA ALA A 19 -1.07 -11.78 18.92
C ALA A 19 0.43 -12.10 18.75
N LEU A 20 0.78 -13.31 18.34
CA LEU A 20 2.17 -13.71 18.09
C LEU A 20 2.81 -12.91 16.96
N LEU A 21 2.09 -12.70 15.85
CA LEU A 21 2.58 -11.85 14.76
C LEU A 21 2.81 -10.41 15.21
N LEU A 22 1.88 -9.83 15.99
CA LEU A 22 2.00 -8.48 16.51
C LEU A 22 3.14 -8.35 17.54
N VAL A 23 3.33 -9.35 18.41
CA VAL A 23 4.47 -9.39 19.36
C VAL A 23 5.78 -9.46 18.59
N GLY A 24 5.89 -10.33 17.59
CA GLY A 24 7.08 -10.43 16.73
C GLY A 24 7.39 -9.11 16.03
N ALA A 25 6.40 -8.50 15.39
CA ALA A 25 6.53 -7.20 14.74
C ALA A 25 6.96 -6.11 15.74
N TYR A 26 6.32 -6.05 16.91
CA TYR A 26 6.65 -5.06 17.93
C TYR A 26 8.08 -5.19 18.46
N LEU A 27 8.50 -6.42 18.83
CA LEU A 27 9.83 -6.67 19.37
C LEU A 27 10.93 -6.36 18.35
N CYS A 28 10.79 -6.85 17.12
CA CYS A 28 11.76 -6.56 16.06
C CYS A 28 11.74 -5.07 15.65
N GLY A 29 10.58 -4.42 15.65
CA GLY A 29 10.47 -2.99 15.47
C GLY A 29 11.24 -2.21 16.52
N LYS A 30 11.13 -2.59 17.81
CA LYS A 30 11.89 -1.98 18.90
C LYS A 30 13.40 -2.22 18.79
N LEU A 31 13.81 -3.39 18.34
CA LEU A 31 15.22 -3.68 18.08
C LEU A 31 15.78 -2.77 16.97
N MET A 32 15.03 -2.54 15.90
CA MET A 32 15.44 -1.62 14.83
C MET A 32 15.51 -0.17 15.31
N GLU A 33 14.56 0.29 16.13
CA GLU A 33 14.66 1.61 16.77
C GLU A 33 15.93 1.75 17.60
N ALA A 34 16.32 0.71 18.36
CA ALA A 34 17.52 0.73 19.19
C ALA A 34 18.81 0.89 18.37
N VAL A 35 18.85 0.35 17.14
CA VAL A 35 19.98 0.52 16.21
C VAL A 35 19.81 1.73 15.28
N LYS A 36 18.84 2.62 15.57
CA LYS A 36 18.53 3.82 14.78
C LYS A 36 18.11 3.53 13.33
N ALA A 37 17.56 2.33 13.08
CA ALA A 37 16.99 1.95 11.79
C ALA A 37 15.47 2.18 11.77
N PRO A 38 14.84 2.29 10.59
CA PRO A 38 13.39 2.48 10.48
C PRO A 38 12.62 1.31 11.13
N LYS A 39 11.70 1.64 12.04
CA LYS A 39 10.89 0.69 12.80
C LYS A 39 10.14 -0.30 11.89
N VAL A 40 9.59 0.20 10.78
CA VAL A 40 8.83 -0.59 9.80
C VAL A 40 9.63 -1.78 9.27
N VAL A 41 10.94 -1.62 9.06
CA VAL A 41 11.80 -2.73 8.61
C VAL A 41 11.81 -3.85 9.66
N GLY A 42 11.93 -3.49 10.94
CA GLY A 42 11.85 -4.46 12.02
C GLY A 42 10.49 -5.14 12.13
N GLU A 43 9.40 -4.39 11.94
CA GLU A 43 8.04 -4.94 11.95
C GLU A 43 7.83 -5.98 10.85
N ILE A 44 8.34 -5.72 9.62
CA ILE A 44 8.30 -6.67 8.50
C ILE A 44 9.14 -7.91 8.82
N VAL A 45 10.39 -7.72 9.28
CA VAL A 45 11.28 -8.83 9.67
C VAL A 45 10.64 -9.66 10.79
N GLY A 46 10.04 -9.00 11.79
CA GLY A 46 9.32 -9.67 12.88
C GLY A 46 8.15 -10.52 12.37
N GLY A 47 7.36 -10.01 11.44
CA GLY A 47 6.31 -10.78 10.80
C GLY A 47 6.84 -12.00 10.02
N MET A 48 7.98 -11.87 9.34
CA MET A 48 8.62 -12.99 8.65
C MET A 48 9.21 -14.04 9.62
N LEU A 49 9.79 -13.59 10.74
CA LEU A 49 10.39 -14.47 11.74
C LEU A 49 9.33 -15.27 12.52
N PHE A 50 8.29 -14.59 13.01
CA PHE A 50 7.24 -15.18 13.83
C PHE A 50 6.07 -15.74 13.03
N GLY A 51 5.99 -15.43 11.75
CA GLY A 51 5.06 -16.06 10.80
C GLY A 51 5.53 -17.44 10.34
N GLY A 52 4.76 -18.06 9.47
CA GLY A 52 5.02 -19.40 8.96
C GLY A 52 6.30 -19.57 8.12
N THR A 53 7.08 -18.52 7.86
CA THR A 53 8.19 -18.59 6.90
C THR A 53 9.46 -19.17 7.54
N LEU A 54 9.99 -18.55 8.58
CA LEU A 54 11.26 -18.98 9.18
C LEU A 54 11.05 -19.99 10.30
N LEU A 55 10.12 -19.74 11.22
CA LEU A 55 9.84 -20.66 12.33
C LEU A 55 9.31 -22.02 11.84
N TYR A 56 8.61 -22.07 10.71
CA TYR A 56 8.15 -23.33 10.10
C TYR A 56 9.32 -24.27 9.80
N HIS A 57 10.47 -23.72 9.36
CA HIS A 57 11.63 -24.52 9.04
C HIS A 57 12.24 -25.22 10.27
N PHE A 58 12.17 -24.57 11.45
CA PHE A 58 12.75 -25.10 12.70
C PHE A 58 11.74 -25.88 13.56
N TYR A 59 10.48 -25.43 13.55
CA TYR A 59 9.42 -25.97 14.41
C TYR A 59 8.10 -26.13 13.66
N PRO A 60 8.03 -27.03 12.62
CA PRO A 60 6.85 -27.18 11.77
C PRO A 60 5.58 -27.52 12.56
N ALA A 61 5.66 -28.45 13.51
CA ALA A 61 4.51 -28.86 14.31
C ALA A 61 3.92 -27.73 15.17
N LEU A 62 4.76 -26.81 15.66
CA LEU A 62 4.28 -25.65 16.42
C LEU A 62 3.53 -24.69 15.51
N ILE A 63 4.07 -24.43 14.32
CA ILE A 63 3.49 -23.50 13.34
C ILE A 63 2.16 -24.04 12.79
N GLU A 64 2.10 -25.33 12.46
CA GLU A 64 0.87 -25.97 12.02
C GLU A 64 -0.24 -25.86 13.07
N ASN A 65 0.08 -26.11 14.36
CA ASN A 65 -0.87 -25.99 15.44
C ASN A 65 -1.37 -24.55 15.72
N ILE A 66 -0.58 -23.53 15.34
CA ILE A 66 -0.92 -22.13 15.59
C ILE A 66 -1.51 -21.45 14.33
N PHE A 67 -0.95 -21.69 13.15
CA PHE A 67 -1.32 -20.97 11.93
C PHE A 67 -2.13 -21.82 10.92
N GLN A 68 -2.21 -23.14 11.16
CA GLN A 68 -2.96 -24.09 10.32
C GLN A 68 -3.81 -25.05 11.20
N ALA A 69 -4.27 -24.58 12.36
CA ALA A 69 -4.99 -25.40 13.33
C ALA A 69 -6.38 -25.87 12.82
N TYR A 70 -6.94 -25.19 11.84
CA TYR A 70 -8.20 -25.55 11.18
C TYR A 70 -8.18 -25.08 9.70
N PRO A 71 -8.98 -25.74 8.80
CA PRO A 71 -8.90 -25.54 7.35
C PRO A 71 -9.13 -24.09 6.89
N GLU A 72 -9.98 -23.34 7.60
CA GLU A 72 -10.40 -21.99 7.20
C GLU A 72 -9.50 -20.89 7.81
N GLN A 73 -8.57 -21.21 8.71
CA GLN A 73 -7.74 -20.24 9.41
C GLN A 73 -6.94 -19.36 8.45
N GLY A 74 -6.40 -19.95 7.37
CA GLY A 74 -5.66 -19.20 6.36
C GLY A 74 -6.51 -18.12 5.69
N LYS A 75 -7.81 -18.38 5.47
CA LYS A 75 -8.73 -17.37 4.91
C LYS A 75 -8.98 -16.22 5.88
N VAL A 76 -9.14 -16.53 7.16
CA VAL A 76 -9.35 -15.53 8.21
C VAL A 76 -8.09 -14.66 8.37
N LEU A 77 -6.91 -15.25 8.46
CA LEU A 77 -5.64 -14.52 8.54
C LEU A 77 -5.40 -13.67 7.27
N ASN A 78 -5.74 -14.20 6.09
CA ASN A 78 -5.66 -13.45 4.84
C ASN A 78 -6.61 -12.24 4.82
N LEU A 79 -7.78 -12.32 5.43
CA LEU A 79 -8.66 -11.16 5.57
C LEU A 79 -8.00 -10.04 6.39
N PHE A 80 -7.37 -10.37 7.53
CA PHE A 80 -6.63 -9.39 8.33
C PHE A 80 -5.44 -8.81 7.57
N TYR A 81 -4.70 -9.64 6.83
CA TYR A 81 -3.62 -9.20 5.94
C TYR A 81 -4.14 -8.20 4.89
N GLN A 82 -5.23 -8.52 4.20
CA GLN A 82 -5.84 -7.64 3.19
C GLN A 82 -6.29 -6.31 3.80
N LEU A 83 -6.95 -6.33 4.97
CA LEU A 83 -7.35 -5.13 5.68
C LEU A 83 -6.14 -4.29 6.09
N GLY A 84 -5.09 -4.91 6.60
CA GLY A 84 -3.83 -4.22 6.94
C GLY A 84 -3.21 -3.52 5.74
N LEU A 85 -3.15 -4.19 4.59
CA LEU A 85 -2.65 -3.59 3.34
C LEU A 85 -3.56 -2.48 2.81
N ILE A 86 -4.89 -2.64 2.89
CA ILE A 86 -5.84 -1.58 2.50
C ILE A 86 -5.60 -0.32 3.34
N PHE A 87 -5.45 -0.45 4.67
CA PHE A 87 -5.18 0.68 5.54
C PHE A 87 -3.80 1.31 5.28
N LEU A 88 -2.78 0.49 5.04
CA LEU A 88 -1.44 0.98 4.70
C LEU A 88 -1.46 1.79 3.40
N MET A 89 -2.11 1.27 2.37
CA MET A 89 -2.24 1.94 1.07
C MET A 89 -3.12 3.19 1.14
N PHE A 90 -4.22 3.14 1.89
CA PHE A 90 -5.03 4.32 2.17
C PHE A 90 -4.22 5.42 2.86
N SER A 91 -3.44 5.05 3.89
CA SER A 91 -2.55 5.99 4.59
C SER A 91 -1.47 6.56 3.66
N SER A 92 -0.89 5.75 2.78
CA SER A 92 0.06 6.19 1.76
C SER A 92 -0.58 7.20 0.81
N GLY A 93 -1.77 6.92 0.28
CA GLY A 93 -2.52 7.84 -0.58
C GLY A 93 -2.91 9.13 0.16
N PHE A 94 -3.32 9.03 1.42
CA PHE A 94 -3.65 10.18 2.26
C PHE A 94 -2.43 11.07 2.53
N ASN A 95 -1.25 10.51 2.69
CA ASN A 95 -0.01 11.26 2.91
C ASN A 95 0.66 11.73 1.62
N THR A 96 0.19 11.30 0.46
CA THR A 96 0.71 11.70 -0.85
C THR A 96 0.65 13.22 -1.03
N CYS A 97 1.78 13.85 -1.34
CA CYS A 97 1.89 15.26 -1.70
C CYS A 97 2.38 15.34 -3.14
N ILE A 98 1.58 15.96 -4.01
CA ILE A 98 2.01 16.28 -5.37
C ILE A 98 2.21 17.81 -5.39
N ASP A 99 3.44 18.22 -5.21
CA ASP A 99 3.86 19.62 -5.31
C ASP A 99 4.75 19.75 -6.55
N VAL A 100 4.12 20.13 -7.66
CA VAL A 100 4.80 20.31 -8.94
C VAL A 100 4.90 21.79 -9.24
N ASP A 101 6.06 22.37 -8.91
CA ASP A 101 6.40 23.69 -9.37
C ASP A 101 7.05 23.59 -10.77
N ARG A 102 6.70 24.52 -11.66
CA ARG A 102 7.23 24.54 -13.03
C ARG A 102 8.76 24.64 -13.07
N GLU A 103 9.36 25.31 -12.08
CA GLU A 103 10.80 25.44 -11.98
C GLU A 103 11.51 24.12 -11.66
N ASN A 104 10.82 23.19 -10.97
CA ASN A 104 11.37 21.90 -10.56
C ASN A 104 11.05 20.72 -11.51
N LEU A 105 10.25 20.94 -12.55
CA LEU A 105 9.82 19.87 -13.48
C LEU A 105 11.00 19.10 -14.09
N ARG A 106 12.06 19.81 -14.49
CA ARG A 106 13.25 19.17 -15.07
C ARG A 106 13.98 18.30 -14.05
N THR A 107 14.12 18.79 -12.83
CA THR A 107 14.75 18.05 -11.73
C THR A 107 13.93 16.82 -11.37
N ILE A 108 12.61 16.96 -11.24
CA ILE A 108 11.66 15.85 -11.00
C ILE A 108 11.79 14.80 -12.09
N GLY A 109 11.81 15.21 -13.37
CA GLY A 109 11.95 14.29 -14.51
C GLY A 109 13.30 13.54 -14.51
N CYS A 110 14.41 14.24 -14.25
CA CYS A 110 15.73 13.62 -14.17
C CYS A 110 15.83 12.63 -13.00
N VAL A 111 15.33 13.02 -11.82
CA VAL A 111 15.35 12.16 -10.63
C VAL A 111 14.43 10.95 -10.83
N PHE A 112 13.22 11.14 -11.40
CA PHE A 112 12.32 10.05 -11.74
C PHE A 112 12.97 9.05 -12.71
N THR A 113 13.60 9.53 -13.79
CA THR A 113 14.27 8.66 -14.74
C THR A 113 15.42 7.90 -14.10
N GLY A 114 16.25 8.58 -13.29
CA GLY A 114 17.38 7.95 -12.59
C GLY A 114 16.95 6.95 -11.51
N ALA A 115 15.90 7.25 -10.78
CA ALA A 115 15.44 6.41 -9.67
C ALA A 115 14.45 5.31 -10.09
N THR A 116 13.82 5.42 -11.25
CA THR A 116 12.80 4.46 -11.70
C THR A 116 13.20 3.74 -12.98
N ILE A 117 13.44 4.47 -14.06
CA ILE A 117 13.66 3.88 -15.39
C ILE A 117 15.01 3.16 -15.44
N LEU A 118 16.07 3.76 -14.91
CA LEU A 118 17.41 3.13 -14.91
C LEU A 118 17.45 1.82 -14.10
N PRO A 119 16.98 1.77 -12.84
CA PRO A 119 16.92 0.50 -12.08
C PRO A 119 16.06 -0.56 -12.77
N MET A 120 14.90 -0.19 -13.32
CA MET A 120 14.07 -1.13 -14.08
C MET A 120 14.81 -1.70 -15.29
N ALA A 121 15.45 -0.85 -16.10
CA ALA A 121 16.21 -1.27 -17.26
C ALA A 121 17.40 -2.18 -16.89
N ALA A 122 18.11 -1.84 -15.81
CA ALA A 122 19.21 -2.65 -15.29
C ALA A 122 18.75 -4.01 -14.74
N ALA A 123 17.52 -4.08 -14.23
CA ALA A 123 16.93 -5.30 -13.68
C ALA A 123 16.49 -6.30 -14.76
N ILE A 124 16.21 -5.86 -16.00
CA ILE A 124 15.74 -6.75 -17.08
C ILE A 124 16.68 -7.94 -17.33
N PRO A 125 17.99 -7.76 -17.58
CA PRO A 125 18.89 -8.89 -17.80
C PRO A 125 19.04 -9.77 -16.55
N VAL A 126 18.96 -9.18 -15.35
CA VAL A 126 19.05 -9.91 -14.09
C VAL A 126 17.81 -10.78 -13.86
N ALA A 127 16.63 -10.30 -14.23
CA ALA A 127 15.39 -11.07 -14.14
C ALA A 127 15.47 -12.40 -14.90
N GLY A 128 16.10 -12.40 -16.08
CA GLY A 128 16.29 -13.62 -16.87
C GLY A 128 17.09 -14.72 -16.15
N LEU A 129 18.01 -14.35 -15.26
CA LEU A 129 18.80 -15.31 -14.47
C LEU A 129 17.98 -16.00 -13.37
N PHE A 130 16.93 -15.34 -12.89
CA PHE A 130 16.09 -15.83 -11.81
C PHE A 130 14.76 -16.41 -12.29
N GLN A 131 14.40 -16.21 -13.54
CA GLN A 131 13.10 -16.58 -14.11
C GLN A 131 12.80 -18.06 -13.90
N GLU A 132 13.68 -18.98 -14.26
CA GLU A 132 13.45 -20.41 -14.15
C GLU A 132 13.22 -20.87 -12.70
N SER A 133 13.88 -20.22 -11.73
CA SER A 133 13.79 -20.61 -10.32
C SER A 133 12.58 -20.02 -9.59
N PHE A 134 12.08 -18.87 -10.02
CA PHE A 134 11.08 -18.09 -9.25
C PHE A 134 9.76 -17.85 -9.97
N ILE A 135 9.62 -18.22 -11.25
CA ILE A 135 8.40 -17.94 -12.04
C ILE A 135 7.16 -18.68 -11.47
N GLY A 136 7.37 -19.83 -10.82
CA GLY A 136 6.29 -20.67 -10.29
C GLY A 136 5.50 -21.40 -11.38
N GLU A 137 4.63 -22.35 -11.00
CA GLU A 137 3.90 -23.20 -11.93
C GLU A 137 2.84 -22.45 -12.76
N ARG A 138 2.33 -21.34 -12.27
CA ARG A 138 1.30 -20.51 -12.95
C ARG A 138 1.86 -19.21 -13.49
N GLY A 139 3.18 -19.04 -13.46
CA GLY A 139 3.82 -17.80 -13.86
C GLY A 139 3.84 -17.59 -15.36
N ASN A 140 3.64 -16.36 -15.77
CA ASN A 140 3.89 -15.89 -17.13
C ASN A 140 5.19 -15.12 -17.15
N GLU A 141 6.07 -15.35 -18.13
CA GLU A 141 7.40 -14.73 -18.23
C GLU A 141 7.35 -13.20 -18.16
N ILE A 142 6.40 -12.59 -18.87
CA ILE A 142 6.25 -11.14 -18.90
C ILE A 142 5.75 -10.61 -17.55
N SER A 143 4.81 -11.32 -16.90
CA SER A 143 4.32 -10.92 -15.58
C SER A 143 5.41 -11.05 -14.52
N PHE A 144 6.23 -12.11 -14.57
CA PHE A 144 7.40 -12.26 -13.71
C PHE A 144 8.40 -11.11 -13.92
N LEU A 145 8.75 -10.84 -15.18
CA LEU A 145 9.65 -9.73 -15.53
C LEU A 145 9.14 -8.40 -14.97
N LEU A 146 7.87 -8.07 -15.21
CA LEU A 146 7.26 -6.83 -14.69
C LEU A 146 7.33 -6.75 -13.17
N VAL A 147 6.94 -7.81 -12.46
CA VAL A 147 6.98 -7.83 -10.99
C VAL A 147 8.42 -7.68 -10.49
N PHE A 148 9.38 -8.36 -11.12
CA PHE A 148 10.79 -8.28 -10.76
C PHE A 148 11.35 -6.88 -10.92
N VAL A 149 11.15 -6.24 -12.07
CA VAL A 149 11.66 -4.87 -12.33
C VAL A 149 10.97 -3.82 -11.46
N ILE A 150 9.68 -4.00 -11.16
CA ILE A 150 8.94 -3.17 -10.19
C ILE A 150 9.58 -3.32 -8.81
N GLY A 151 9.83 -4.55 -8.36
CA GLY A 151 10.43 -4.84 -7.05
C GLY A 151 11.80 -4.21 -6.85
N VAL A 152 12.60 -4.08 -7.93
CA VAL A 152 13.90 -3.41 -7.89
C VAL A 152 13.79 -1.88 -7.85
N ALA A 153 12.78 -1.33 -8.50
CA ALA A 153 12.62 0.13 -8.63
C ALA A 153 11.77 0.75 -7.53
N ILE A 154 10.92 -0.03 -6.85
CA ILE A 154 9.94 0.52 -5.91
C ILE A 154 10.59 1.22 -4.72
N THR A 155 10.04 2.37 -4.36
CA THR A 155 10.48 3.19 -3.23
C THR A 155 9.34 3.27 -2.21
N SER A 156 9.66 3.24 -0.91
CA SER A 156 8.66 3.31 0.15
C SER A 156 8.50 4.75 0.68
N ILE A 157 7.43 5.45 0.29
CA ILE A 157 7.11 6.79 0.79
C ILE A 157 7.10 6.85 2.33
N PRO A 158 6.43 5.93 3.06
CA PRO A 158 6.44 5.97 4.53
C PRO A 158 7.86 5.90 5.13
N VAL A 159 8.74 5.09 4.55
CA VAL A 159 10.12 4.94 5.04
C VAL A 159 10.93 6.21 4.78
N ILE A 160 10.84 6.77 3.57
CA ILE A 160 11.54 8.02 3.22
C ILE A 160 11.04 9.18 4.08
N SER A 161 9.72 9.32 4.24
CA SER A 161 9.13 10.36 5.08
C SER A 161 9.63 10.26 6.52
N LYS A 162 9.72 9.05 7.07
CA LYS A 162 10.26 8.82 8.41
C LYS A 162 11.74 9.25 8.50
N ILE A 163 12.56 8.88 7.50
CA ILE A 163 13.98 9.29 7.45
C ILE A 163 14.10 10.80 7.39
N PHE A 164 13.35 11.48 6.54
CA PHE A 164 13.40 12.94 6.43
C PHE A 164 12.93 13.65 7.70
N PHE A 165 11.92 13.07 8.37
CA PHE A 165 11.47 13.57 9.67
C PHE A 165 12.56 13.42 10.74
N ASP A 166 13.19 12.26 10.84
CA ASP A 166 14.24 11.97 11.82
C ASP A 166 15.52 12.83 11.56
N MET A 167 15.79 13.18 10.30
CA MET A 167 16.88 14.08 9.91
C MET A 167 16.53 15.57 10.05
N GLY A 168 15.26 15.91 10.33
CA GLY A 168 14.80 17.31 10.44
C GLY A 168 14.74 18.07 9.11
N ILE A 169 14.70 17.37 7.96
CA ILE A 169 14.69 17.96 6.61
C ILE A 169 13.36 17.84 5.88
N MET A 170 12.28 17.46 6.59
CA MET A 170 10.97 17.13 6.00
C MET A 170 10.35 18.25 5.14
N ASN A 171 10.65 19.53 5.44
CA ASN A 171 10.08 20.70 4.76
C ASN A 171 11.09 21.40 3.84
N THR A 172 12.13 20.72 3.39
CA THR A 172 13.12 21.29 2.45
C THR A 172 12.68 21.05 1.00
N THR A 173 13.20 21.85 0.07
CA THR A 173 13.01 21.65 -1.38
C THR A 173 13.46 20.25 -1.81
N PHE A 174 14.54 19.75 -1.21
CA PHE A 174 15.05 18.42 -1.46
C PHE A 174 14.02 17.33 -1.09
N SER A 175 13.51 17.36 0.14
CA SER A 175 12.53 16.37 0.60
C SER A 175 11.23 16.43 -0.21
N ASN A 176 10.74 17.64 -0.52
CA ASN A 176 9.55 17.81 -1.34
C ASN A 176 9.74 17.24 -2.76
N THR A 177 10.90 17.48 -3.38
CA THR A 177 11.22 16.92 -4.70
C THR A 177 11.25 15.39 -4.65
N VAL A 178 11.94 14.81 -3.67
CA VAL A 178 12.04 13.35 -3.53
C VAL A 178 10.66 12.72 -3.26
N LEU A 179 9.85 13.29 -2.36
CA LEU A 179 8.50 12.81 -2.07
C LEU A 179 7.57 12.91 -3.29
N THR A 180 7.68 14.00 -4.05
CA THR A 180 6.93 14.18 -5.30
C THR A 180 7.33 13.13 -6.33
N VAL A 181 8.63 12.89 -6.53
CA VAL A 181 9.12 11.84 -7.44
C VAL A 181 8.65 10.47 -6.98
N SER A 182 8.76 10.15 -5.68
CA SER A 182 8.30 8.87 -5.14
C SER A 182 6.79 8.67 -5.35
N THR A 183 6.00 9.74 -5.27
CA THR A 183 4.56 9.69 -5.56
C THR A 183 4.28 9.36 -7.02
N PHE A 184 4.97 9.99 -7.97
CA PHE A 184 4.84 9.65 -9.39
C PHE A 184 5.31 8.23 -9.67
N GLN A 185 6.40 7.81 -9.03
CA GLN A 185 6.91 6.45 -9.11
C GLN A 185 5.86 5.44 -8.64
N ASP A 186 5.28 5.64 -7.46
CA ASP A 186 4.23 4.77 -6.92
C ASP A 186 3.06 4.66 -7.90
N LEU A 187 2.56 5.78 -8.44
CA LEU A 187 1.48 5.76 -9.41
C LEU A 187 1.81 4.92 -10.65
N CYS A 188 2.98 5.14 -11.25
CA CYS A 188 3.42 4.39 -12.42
C CYS A 188 3.60 2.90 -12.12
N LEU A 189 4.26 2.57 -11.00
CA LEU A 189 4.53 1.18 -10.63
C LEU A 189 3.25 0.43 -10.25
N TRP A 190 2.27 1.09 -9.62
CA TRP A 190 0.96 0.49 -9.34
C TRP A 190 0.16 0.18 -10.60
N ILE A 191 0.22 1.06 -11.61
CA ILE A 191 -0.39 0.77 -12.92
C ILE A 191 0.28 -0.46 -13.55
N LEU A 192 1.62 -0.51 -13.56
CA LEU A 192 2.37 -1.66 -14.09
C LEU A 192 2.09 -2.95 -13.30
N LEU A 193 2.02 -2.87 -11.97
CA LEU A 193 1.70 -4.03 -11.12
C LEU A 193 0.28 -4.54 -11.39
N ASN A 194 -0.68 -3.65 -11.64
CA ASN A 194 -2.04 -4.05 -12.00
C ASN A 194 -2.05 -4.81 -13.33
N ILE A 195 -1.26 -4.36 -14.31
CA ILE A 195 -1.07 -5.07 -15.57
C ILE A 195 -0.44 -6.45 -15.33
N ALA A 196 0.65 -6.51 -14.58
CA ALA A 196 1.36 -7.74 -14.28
C ALA A 196 0.48 -8.78 -13.56
N THR A 197 -0.29 -8.36 -12.56
CA THR A 197 -1.20 -9.25 -11.83
C THR A 197 -2.35 -9.77 -12.70
N ARG A 198 -2.85 -8.96 -13.62
CA ARG A 198 -3.86 -9.42 -14.59
C ARG A 198 -3.27 -10.41 -15.60
N MET A 199 -2.08 -10.15 -16.12
CA MET A 199 -1.36 -11.10 -16.99
C MET A 199 -1.17 -12.45 -16.29
N ALA A 200 -0.75 -12.44 -15.03
CA ALA A 200 -0.59 -13.66 -14.26
C ALA A 200 -1.91 -14.43 -14.07
N ALA A 201 -3.02 -13.71 -13.91
CA ALA A 201 -4.34 -14.31 -13.68
C ALA A 201 -5.02 -14.85 -14.95
N THR A 202 -4.86 -14.16 -16.10
CA THR A 202 -5.61 -14.47 -17.34
C THR A 202 -4.74 -14.95 -18.49
N GLY A 203 -3.41 -14.85 -18.37
CA GLY A 203 -2.45 -15.18 -19.44
C GLY A 203 -2.38 -14.13 -20.55
N GLU A 204 -3.29 -13.18 -20.62
CA GLU A 204 -3.39 -12.18 -21.67
C GLU A 204 -3.55 -10.76 -21.12
N VAL A 205 -2.98 -9.77 -21.80
CA VAL A 205 -3.26 -8.36 -21.55
C VAL A 205 -4.25 -7.85 -22.59
N LYS A 206 -5.45 -7.55 -22.13
CA LYS A 206 -6.42 -6.85 -23.00
C LYS A 206 -6.17 -5.35 -22.90
N LEU A 207 -6.04 -4.69 -24.05
CA LEU A 207 -5.90 -3.23 -24.13
C LEU A 207 -6.99 -2.51 -23.34
N LEU A 208 -8.21 -3.06 -23.32
CA LEU A 208 -9.33 -2.53 -22.56
C LEU A 208 -9.01 -2.48 -21.04
N ASP A 209 -8.34 -3.50 -20.50
CA ASP A 209 -7.99 -3.57 -19.08
C ASP A 209 -6.98 -2.49 -18.69
N MET A 210 -6.00 -2.23 -19.57
CA MET A 210 -5.05 -1.13 -19.39
C MET A 210 -5.74 0.23 -19.44
N LEU A 211 -6.61 0.43 -20.42
CA LEU A 211 -7.38 1.67 -20.57
C LEU A 211 -8.31 1.91 -19.36
N LEU A 212 -8.92 0.85 -18.82
CA LEU A 212 -9.75 0.97 -17.62
C LEU A 212 -8.94 1.42 -16.41
N VAL A 213 -7.76 0.85 -16.16
CA VAL A 213 -6.90 1.28 -15.04
C VAL A 213 -6.52 2.76 -15.19
N ILE A 214 -6.09 3.18 -16.37
CA ILE A 214 -5.73 4.57 -16.65
C ILE A 214 -6.96 5.49 -16.49
N PHE A 215 -8.10 5.10 -17.05
CA PHE A 215 -9.36 5.85 -16.96
C PHE A 215 -9.80 6.06 -15.51
N PHE A 216 -9.82 4.99 -14.70
CA PHE A 216 -10.18 5.10 -13.29
C PHE A 216 -9.16 5.92 -12.50
N THR A 217 -7.87 5.79 -12.79
CA THR A 217 -6.82 6.59 -12.17
C THR A 217 -7.05 8.09 -12.44
N LEU A 218 -7.15 8.47 -13.71
CA LEU A 218 -7.40 9.86 -14.11
C LEU A 218 -8.75 10.37 -13.59
N GLY A 219 -9.78 9.53 -13.65
CA GLY A 219 -11.12 9.83 -13.12
C GLY A 219 -11.11 10.11 -11.61
N MET A 220 -10.38 9.32 -10.82
CA MET A 220 -10.26 9.53 -9.38
C MET A 220 -9.48 10.82 -9.05
N PHE A 221 -8.40 11.13 -9.79
CA PHE A 221 -7.70 12.41 -9.63
C PHE A 221 -8.58 13.60 -10.02
N ALA A 222 -9.30 13.49 -11.14
CA ALA A 222 -10.26 14.52 -11.56
C ALA A 222 -11.39 14.69 -10.52
N ALA A 223 -11.94 13.59 -9.99
CA ALA A 223 -12.94 13.61 -8.95
C ALA A 223 -12.41 14.28 -7.67
N ALA A 224 -11.19 13.96 -7.24
CA ALA A 224 -10.56 14.61 -6.09
C ALA A 224 -10.50 16.13 -6.27
N LYS A 225 -10.08 16.59 -7.46
CA LYS A 225 -10.01 18.02 -7.79
C LYS A 225 -11.40 18.68 -7.81
N LEU A 226 -12.37 18.07 -8.49
CA LEU A 226 -13.73 18.59 -8.59
C LEU A 226 -14.43 18.67 -7.22
N ILE A 227 -14.29 17.64 -6.40
CA ILE A 227 -14.83 17.61 -5.03
C ILE A 227 -14.15 18.71 -4.20
N ALA A 228 -12.84 18.84 -4.28
CA ALA A 228 -12.11 19.88 -3.58
C ALA A 228 -12.56 21.30 -4.01
N GLU A 229 -12.75 21.55 -5.31
CA GLU A 229 -13.24 22.83 -5.83
C GLU A 229 -14.68 23.11 -5.38
N HIS A 230 -15.56 22.11 -5.41
CA HIS A 230 -16.95 22.25 -4.96
C HIS A 230 -17.04 22.54 -3.46
N LEU A 231 -16.19 21.91 -2.66
CA LEU A 231 -16.14 22.09 -1.21
C LEU A 231 -15.52 23.44 -0.78
N ARG A 232 -14.81 24.15 -1.64
CA ARG A 232 -14.26 25.49 -1.34
C ARG A 232 -15.31 26.49 -0.89
N GLY A 233 -16.56 26.36 -1.36
CA GLY A 233 -17.71 27.21 -0.95
C GLY A 233 -18.54 26.65 0.21
N TYR A 234 -18.29 25.42 0.64
CA TYR A 234 -19.13 24.74 1.60
C TYR A 234 -18.55 24.88 3.01
N GLN A 235 -19.18 25.76 3.81
CA GLN A 235 -18.78 26.06 5.19
C GLN A 235 -19.51 25.20 6.24
N ARG A 236 -19.80 23.94 5.98
CA ARG A 236 -20.52 23.10 6.93
C ARG A 236 -19.55 22.42 7.90
N GLU A 237 -19.75 22.65 9.19
CA GLU A 237 -19.01 21.93 10.23
C GLU A 237 -19.43 20.46 10.24
N VAL A 238 -18.49 19.56 9.93
CA VAL A 238 -18.69 18.13 10.04
C VAL A 238 -17.93 17.66 11.27
N LYS A 239 -18.58 16.83 12.10
CA LYS A 239 -17.92 16.21 13.25
C LYS A 239 -16.80 15.28 12.76
N ALA A 240 -15.66 15.30 13.42
CA ALA A 240 -14.53 14.45 13.06
C ALA A 240 -14.92 12.96 13.00
N THR A 241 -15.77 12.51 13.93
CA THR A 241 -16.29 11.14 13.95
C THR A 241 -17.04 10.78 12.67
N ASP A 242 -17.92 11.67 12.19
CA ASP A 242 -18.71 11.43 10.98
C ASP A 242 -17.80 11.38 9.75
N PHE A 243 -16.80 12.28 9.71
CA PHE A 243 -15.80 12.29 8.64
C PHE A 243 -15.03 10.98 8.55
N TYR A 244 -14.52 10.46 9.68
CA TYR A 244 -13.79 9.19 9.70
C TYR A 244 -14.70 8.01 9.34
N THR A 245 -15.93 7.98 9.84
CA THR A 245 -16.90 6.93 9.53
C THR A 245 -17.23 6.91 8.03
N VAL A 246 -17.55 8.07 7.45
CA VAL A 246 -17.85 8.19 6.02
C VAL A 246 -16.65 7.83 5.17
N SER A 247 -15.44 8.27 5.57
CA SER A 247 -14.19 7.91 4.87
C SER A 247 -13.92 6.41 4.88
N PHE A 248 -14.20 5.73 6.00
CA PHE A 248 -14.05 4.28 6.10
C PHE A 248 -15.07 3.53 5.25
N ILE A 249 -16.34 3.95 5.27
CA ILE A 249 -17.39 3.38 4.42
C ILE A 249 -17.02 3.59 2.94
N ALA A 250 -16.61 4.80 2.56
CA ALA A 250 -16.18 5.11 1.20
C ALA A 250 -14.98 4.25 0.76
N LEU A 251 -14.00 4.03 1.66
CA LEU A 251 -12.85 3.16 1.40
C LEU A 251 -13.31 1.75 1.01
N LEU A 252 -14.14 1.12 1.83
CA LEU A 252 -14.60 -0.24 1.59
C LEU A 252 -15.47 -0.34 0.32
N LEU A 253 -16.41 0.59 0.13
CA LEU A 253 -17.30 0.59 -1.04
C LEU A 253 -16.54 0.83 -2.34
N LEU A 254 -15.64 1.81 -2.39
CA LEU A 254 -14.87 2.12 -3.59
C LEU A 254 -13.85 1.02 -3.90
N CYS A 255 -13.20 0.44 -2.89
CA CYS A 255 -12.35 -0.72 -3.10
C CYS A 255 -13.11 -1.90 -3.68
N ALA A 256 -14.30 -2.22 -3.17
CA ALA A 256 -15.15 -3.30 -3.70
C ALA A 256 -15.63 -3.01 -5.13
N LEU A 257 -16.05 -1.77 -5.39
CA LEU A 257 -16.50 -1.34 -6.71
C LEU A 257 -15.37 -1.41 -7.75
N LEU A 258 -14.22 -0.82 -7.47
CA LEU A 258 -13.07 -0.81 -8.38
C LEU A 258 -12.52 -2.22 -8.61
N HIS A 259 -12.54 -3.07 -7.58
CA HIS A 259 -12.17 -4.48 -7.73
C HIS A 259 -13.10 -5.22 -8.70
N ARG A 260 -14.38 -4.89 -8.75
CA ARG A 260 -15.33 -5.45 -9.74
C ARG A 260 -14.94 -5.15 -11.18
N PHE A 261 -14.29 -4.01 -11.42
CA PHE A 261 -13.71 -3.65 -12.71
C PHE A 261 -12.27 -4.19 -12.91
N GLY A 262 -11.82 -5.07 -12.00
CA GLY A 262 -10.53 -5.73 -12.05
C GLY A 262 -9.35 -4.83 -11.68
N ILE A 263 -9.60 -3.72 -10.98
CA ILE A 263 -8.53 -2.90 -10.43
C ILE A 263 -8.07 -3.53 -9.11
N ASN A 264 -6.77 -3.54 -8.89
CA ASN A 264 -6.19 -4.08 -7.66
C ASN A 264 -6.72 -3.31 -6.44
N VAL A 265 -7.12 -4.04 -5.39
CA VAL A 265 -7.73 -3.47 -4.17
C VAL A 265 -6.79 -2.51 -3.45
N MET A 266 -5.48 -2.83 -3.40
CA MET A 266 -4.46 -1.99 -2.75
C MET A 266 -4.32 -0.65 -3.47
N TYR A 267 -4.27 -0.69 -4.81
CA TYR A 267 -4.24 0.52 -5.62
C TYR A 267 -5.51 1.35 -5.47
N SER A 268 -6.67 0.71 -5.41
CA SER A 268 -7.95 1.37 -5.13
C SER A 268 -7.93 2.10 -3.78
N ALA A 269 -7.40 1.46 -2.74
CA ALA A 269 -7.28 2.05 -1.41
C ALA A 269 -6.36 3.30 -1.42
N PHE A 270 -5.25 3.25 -2.16
CA PHE A 270 -4.37 4.40 -2.36
C PHE A 270 -5.12 5.58 -3.01
N LEU A 271 -5.84 5.35 -4.10
CA LEU A 271 -6.62 6.39 -4.78
C LEU A 271 -7.70 7.00 -3.88
N VAL A 272 -8.39 6.17 -3.09
CA VAL A 272 -9.38 6.65 -2.11
C VAL A 272 -8.72 7.50 -1.03
N GLY A 273 -7.56 7.09 -0.52
CA GLY A 273 -6.77 7.86 0.44
C GLY A 273 -6.44 9.26 -0.08
N TYR A 274 -6.01 9.35 -1.33
CA TYR A 274 -5.73 10.63 -2.00
C TYR A 274 -6.97 11.54 -2.09
N ILE A 275 -8.14 10.98 -2.45
CA ILE A 275 -9.41 11.75 -2.48
C ILE A 275 -9.77 12.24 -1.08
N VAL A 276 -9.73 11.36 -0.08
CA VAL A 276 -10.07 11.70 1.30
C VAL A 276 -9.15 12.79 1.83
N LYS A 277 -7.85 12.79 1.48
CA LYS A 277 -6.95 13.91 1.78
C LYS A 277 -7.43 15.22 1.19
N ALA A 278 -7.75 15.24 -0.12
CA ALA A 278 -8.22 16.44 -0.79
C ALA A 278 -9.48 17.01 -0.13
N VAL A 279 -10.37 16.14 0.36
CA VAL A 279 -11.59 16.49 1.09
C VAL A 279 -11.27 16.94 2.52
N SER A 280 -10.38 16.24 3.23
CA SER A 280 -10.04 16.51 4.63
C SER A 280 -9.46 17.90 4.85
N TYR A 281 -8.74 18.43 3.87
CA TYR A 281 -8.17 19.77 3.93
C TYR A 281 -9.22 20.85 4.26
N TYR A 282 -10.45 20.69 3.77
CA TYR A 282 -11.54 21.65 4.02
C TYR A 282 -12.25 21.44 5.36
N PHE A 283 -12.26 20.23 5.90
CA PHE A 283 -12.93 19.89 7.16
C PHE A 283 -12.03 19.99 8.39
N LEU A 284 -10.76 19.57 8.31
CA LEU A 284 -9.83 19.58 9.44
C LEU A 284 -9.32 20.96 9.83
N ILE A 285 -9.23 21.92 8.91
CA ILE A 285 -8.82 23.29 9.23
C ILE A 285 -9.75 23.96 10.24
N LYS A 286 -11.05 23.68 10.21
CA LYS A 286 -12.00 24.25 11.17
C LYS A 286 -11.92 23.61 12.56
N SER A 287 -11.67 22.32 12.66
CA SER A 287 -11.50 21.62 13.95
C SER A 287 -10.25 22.05 14.70
N PHE A 288 -9.16 22.36 13.99
CA PHE A 288 -7.90 22.80 14.60
C PHE A 288 -7.94 24.26 15.11
N ASN A 289 -8.72 25.13 14.49
CA ASN A 289 -8.84 26.53 14.89
C ASN A 289 -9.77 26.76 16.10
N GLN A 290 -10.68 25.81 16.40
CA GLN A 290 -11.54 25.91 17.58
C GLN A 290 -10.86 25.50 18.90
N GLY A 291 -9.74 24.81 18.86
CA GLY A 291 -8.93 24.45 20.05
C GLY A 291 -7.93 25.54 20.49
N ARG A 292 -7.89 26.70 19.86
CA ARG A 292 -7.01 27.84 20.19
C ARG A 292 -7.78 29.11 20.57
N LYS A 293 -8.95 28.95 21.21
CA LYS A 293 -9.58 30.08 21.92
C LYS A 293 -9.49 29.85 23.40
#